data_c42abd2938b90271daa77ca53982d6b4
#
_entry.id   c42abd2938b90271daa77ca53982d6b4
#
_cell.length_a   1.000
_cell.length_b   1.000
_cell.length_c   1.000
_cell.angle_alpha   90.00
_cell.angle_beta   90.00
_cell.angle_gamma   90.00
#
_symmetry.space_group_name_H-M   'P 1'
#
loop_
_entity.id
_entity.type
_entity.pdbx_description
1 polymer ?
#
loop_
_entity_poly.entity_id
_entity_poly.type
_entity_poly.pdbx_seq_one_letter_code
_entity_poly.pdbx_strand_id
1 'polypeptide(L)'
;MNFDFSDEHKQLRDEARKFLAEKCPPKAVRTVLDGKSSYDRDLWKGLAGMGFLGVAIPETYGGAGAGHLELCVIAEEMGRALAPVPFSSTVYLAAEAILLAGSEAQKRKWLPLIASGEAIGTLALFEGKGNPSPQAIRLPASGNILNGVKKPVPDGAIADFAIVAARTGSTGRDSDISLFLVDIKAGGVDAKALTNVDPSRGQAELTFKNCKAEPLGPVGEGWSMVSQVLDGAAVLIAFEQVGGADRALEMGRDYALDRIAFGRPIGSFQAVKHMLADMYVSATLARSNSYYGAWALSTSASELPE
;
A
#
# COMPACT_ATOMS: atom_id res chain seq x y z
N MET A 1 22.82 1.96 -18.05
CA MET A 1 22.12 2.24 -16.80
C MET A 1 22.15 0.95 -15.98
N ASN A 2 22.58 0.96 -14.74
CA ASN A 2 22.54 -0.22 -13.87
C ASN A 2 21.29 -0.13 -13.01
N PHE A 3 20.33 -1.04 -13.19
CA PHE A 3 19.09 -1.10 -12.42
C PHE A 3 19.19 -2.06 -11.22
N ASP A 4 20.37 -2.64 -10.94
CA ASP A 4 20.53 -3.51 -9.77
C ASP A 4 20.62 -2.66 -8.51
N PHE A 5 20.05 -3.18 -7.45
CA PHE A 5 20.12 -2.56 -6.12
C PHE A 5 21.55 -2.58 -5.58
N SER A 6 21.93 -1.51 -4.88
CA SER A 6 23.22 -1.39 -4.20
C SER A 6 23.38 -2.45 -3.09
N ASP A 7 24.61 -2.59 -2.57
CA ASP A 7 24.86 -3.51 -1.46
C ASP A 7 24.14 -3.07 -0.17
N GLU A 8 23.89 -1.78 0.02
CA GLU A 8 23.10 -1.23 1.12
C GLU A 8 21.62 -1.65 1.00
N HIS A 9 21.04 -1.58 -0.21
CA HIS A 9 19.70 -2.08 -0.46
C HIS A 9 19.60 -3.62 -0.25
N LYS A 10 20.64 -4.37 -0.61
CA LYS A 10 20.68 -5.83 -0.37
C LYS A 10 20.73 -6.13 1.13
N GLN A 11 21.50 -5.34 1.89
CA GLN A 11 21.55 -5.46 3.35
C GLN A 11 20.18 -5.13 3.98
N LEU A 12 19.54 -4.03 3.54
CA LEU A 12 18.18 -3.68 3.99
C LEU A 12 17.18 -4.81 3.72
N ARG A 13 17.25 -5.43 2.53
CA ARG A 13 16.45 -6.61 2.18
C ARG A 13 16.64 -7.76 3.15
N ASP A 14 17.90 -8.10 3.44
CA ASP A 14 18.24 -9.21 4.33
C ASP A 14 17.73 -8.96 5.76
N GLU A 15 17.86 -7.74 6.25
CA GLU A 15 17.33 -7.30 7.55
C GLU A 15 15.80 -7.38 7.59
N ALA A 16 15.11 -6.83 6.57
CA ALA A 16 13.65 -6.89 6.47
C ALA A 16 13.16 -8.34 6.39
N ARG A 17 13.80 -9.17 5.57
CA ARG A 17 13.49 -10.59 5.43
C ARG A 17 13.64 -11.34 6.73
N LYS A 18 14.75 -11.14 7.44
CA LYS A 18 15.01 -11.78 8.75
C LYS A 18 13.96 -11.38 9.77
N PHE A 19 13.66 -10.07 9.87
CA PHE A 19 12.63 -9.55 10.77
C PHE A 19 11.26 -10.16 10.47
N LEU A 20 10.83 -10.15 9.21
CA LEU A 20 9.53 -10.67 8.80
C LEU A 20 9.44 -12.20 8.94
N ALA A 21 10.52 -12.94 8.67
CA ALA A 21 10.54 -14.39 8.89
C ALA A 21 10.34 -14.75 10.37
N GLU A 22 10.86 -13.94 11.29
CA GLU A 22 10.70 -14.13 12.74
C GLU A 22 9.31 -13.67 13.22
N LYS A 23 8.87 -12.47 12.83
CA LYS A 23 7.68 -11.80 13.39
C LYS A 23 6.38 -12.07 12.64
N CYS A 24 6.46 -12.51 11.38
CA CYS A 24 5.29 -12.79 10.52
C CYS A 24 5.26 -14.26 10.04
N PRO A 25 5.28 -15.25 10.93
CA PRO A 25 5.14 -16.64 10.52
C PRO A 25 3.73 -16.90 9.93
N PRO A 26 3.52 -17.95 9.13
CA PRO A 26 2.22 -18.26 8.52
C PRO A 26 1.05 -18.33 9.52
N LYS A 27 1.32 -18.65 10.78
CA LYS A 27 0.31 -18.66 11.85
C LYS A 27 -0.19 -17.24 12.17
N ALA A 28 0.67 -16.23 12.13
CA ALA A 28 0.29 -14.84 12.33
C ALA A 28 -0.64 -14.37 11.20
N VAL A 29 -0.29 -14.65 9.94
CA VAL A 29 -1.14 -14.38 8.78
C VAL A 29 -2.51 -15.06 8.92
N ARG A 30 -2.54 -16.34 9.29
CA ARG A 30 -3.78 -17.11 9.53
C ARG A 30 -4.68 -16.46 10.60
N THR A 31 -4.12 -15.85 11.63
CA THR A 31 -4.91 -15.19 12.67
C THR A 31 -5.79 -14.07 12.10
N VAL A 32 -5.26 -13.31 11.14
CA VAL A 32 -6.01 -12.25 10.46
C VAL A 32 -6.96 -12.83 9.41
N LEU A 33 -6.51 -13.80 8.60
CA LEU A 33 -7.36 -14.49 7.64
C LEU A 33 -8.60 -15.15 8.28
N ASP A 34 -8.45 -15.72 9.48
CA ASP A 34 -9.53 -16.33 10.24
C ASP A 34 -10.45 -15.30 10.93
N GLY A 35 -10.20 -13.99 10.74
CA GLY A 35 -11.01 -12.91 11.32
C GLY A 35 -10.83 -12.71 12.83
N LYS A 36 -9.79 -13.28 13.44
CA LYS A 36 -9.51 -13.15 14.88
C LYS A 36 -8.94 -11.77 15.24
N SER A 37 -8.36 -11.09 14.27
CA SER A 37 -7.86 -9.71 14.37
C SER A 37 -8.03 -9.02 13.03
N SER A 38 -8.21 -7.69 13.02
CA SER A 38 -8.27 -6.89 11.79
C SER A 38 -6.90 -6.74 11.13
N TYR A 39 -5.82 -6.80 11.91
CA TYR A 39 -4.43 -6.81 11.46
C TYR A 39 -3.51 -7.28 12.60
N ASP A 40 -2.25 -7.56 12.32
CA ASP A 40 -1.26 -7.93 13.33
C ASP A 40 -0.64 -6.67 13.96
N ARG A 41 -1.10 -6.35 15.19
CA ARG A 41 -0.68 -5.14 15.94
C ARG A 41 0.77 -5.21 16.40
N ASP A 42 1.26 -6.39 16.74
CA ASP A 42 2.63 -6.55 17.24
C ASP A 42 3.62 -6.45 16.08
N LEU A 43 3.27 -7.02 14.93
CA LEU A 43 4.04 -6.84 13.70
C LEU A 43 4.06 -5.35 13.29
N TRP A 44 2.92 -4.65 13.35
CA TRP A 44 2.84 -3.21 13.04
C TRP A 44 3.77 -2.37 13.90
N LYS A 45 3.76 -2.59 15.21
CA LYS A 45 4.68 -1.93 16.15
C LYS A 45 6.13 -2.28 15.87
N GLY A 46 6.41 -3.53 15.53
CA GLY A 46 7.75 -3.98 15.17
C GLY A 46 8.28 -3.29 13.90
N LEU A 47 7.43 -3.15 12.87
CA LEU A 47 7.78 -2.41 11.64
C LEU A 47 8.06 -0.93 11.92
N ALA A 48 7.28 -0.31 12.81
CA ALA A 48 7.56 1.05 13.28
C ALA A 48 8.91 1.13 14.00
N GLY A 49 9.19 0.18 14.91
CA GLY A 49 10.46 0.12 15.64
C GLY A 49 11.69 -0.10 14.74
N MET A 50 11.51 -0.73 13.57
CA MET A 50 12.53 -0.86 12.53
C MET A 50 12.65 0.38 11.63
N GLY A 51 11.77 1.38 11.79
CA GLY A 51 11.73 2.57 10.94
C GLY A 51 11.09 2.35 9.57
N PHE A 52 10.52 1.16 9.30
CA PHE A 52 10.01 0.80 7.97
C PHE A 52 8.77 1.60 7.56
N LEU A 53 7.96 2.05 8.53
CA LEU A 53 6.79 2.88 8.24
C LEU A 53 7.16 4.29 7.78
N GLY A 54 8.32 4.78 8.19
CA GLY A 54 8.82 6.12 7.91
C GLY A 54 9.98 6.15 6.92
N VAL A 55 10.29 5.06 6.22
CA VAL A 55 11.50 4.95 5.40
C VAL A 55 11.61 6.04 4.32
N ALA A 56 10.51 6.36 3.64
CA ALA A 56 10.44 7.42 2.63
C ALA A 56 10.02 8.78 3.21
N ILE A 57 9.61 8.85 4.47
CA ILE A 57 9.26 10.12 5.12
C ILE A 57 10.54 10.87 5.48
N PRO A 58 10.67 12.18 5.13
CA PRO A 58 11.83 12.98 5.49
C PRO A 58 12.11 13.02 7.01
N GLU A 59 13.37 13.11 7.39
CA GLU A 59 13.81 13.22 8.80
C GLU A 59 13.15 14.38 9.54
N THR A 60 12.90 15.49 8.84
CA THR A 60 12.21 16.68 9.39
C THR A 60 10.81 16.40 9.90
N TYR A 61 10.21 15.28 9.48
CA TYR A 61 8.89 14.79 9.90
C TYR A 61 8.98 13.45 10.65
N GLY A 62 10.16 13.11 11.17
CA GLY A 62 10.34 11.92 12.02
C GLY A 62 10.52 10.60 11.26
N GLY A 63 10.71 10.64 9.95
CA GLY A 63 11.05 9.48 9.14
C GLY A 63 12.56 9.24 9.02
N ALA A 64 12.95 8.25 8.20
CA ALA A 64 14.35 7.93 7.92
C ALA A 64 14.95 8.73 6.74
N GLY A 65 14.11 9.31 5.88
CA GLY A 65 14.56 10.10 4.72
C GLY A 65 15.34 9.30 3.67
N ALA A 66 15.22 7.97 3.68
CA ALA A 66 15.99 7.10 2.80
C ALA A 66 15.50 7.19 1.34
N GLY A 67 14.18 7.04 1.11
CA GLY A 67 13.59 7.24 -0.20
C GLY A 67 12.72 6.09 -0.70
N HIS A 68 12.31 6.19 -1.97
CA HIS A 68 11.38 5.23 -2.57
C HIS A 68 12.05 3.92 -3.00
N LEU A 69 13.38 3.91 -3.27
CA LEU A 69 14.09 2.67 -3.59
C LEU A 69 14.12 1.74 -2.38
N GLU A 70 14.41 2.27 -1.20
CA GLU A 70 14.39 1.52 0.07
C GLU A 70 12.96 1.07 0.39
N LEU A 71 11.96 1.90 0.11
CA LEU A 71 10.55 1.51 0.28
C LEU A 71 10.16 0.36 -0.65
N CYS A 72 10.65 0.32 -1.91
CA CYS A 72 10.46 -0.80 -2.83
C CYS A 72 11.06 -2.10 -2.29
N VAL A 73 12.26 -2.05 -1.69
CA VAL A 73 12.91 -3.20 -1.08
C VAL A 73 12.07 -3.76 0.08
N ILE A 74 11.55 -2.87 0.93
CA ILE A 74 10.67 -3.28 2.05
C ILE A 74 9.35 -3.85 1.52
N ALA A 75 8.75 -3.22 0.50
CA ALA A 75 7.51 -3.68 -0.12
C ALA A 75 7.63 -5.11 -0.66
N GLU A 76 8.76 -5.46 -1.30
CA GLU A 76 9.03 -6.81 -1.77
C GLU A 76 8.99 -7.83 -0.62
N GLU A 77 9.63 -7.54 0.50
CA GLU A 77 9.65 -8.44 1.65
C GLU A 77 8.31 -8.49 2.39
N MET A 78 7.54 -7.38 2.41
CA MET A 78 6.17 -7.36 2.93
C MET A 78 5.26 -8.31 2.13
N GLY A 79 5.35 -8.28 0.81
CA GLY A 79 4.62 -9.18 -0.08
C GLY A 79 5.07 -10.63 0.06
N ARG A 80 6.38 -10.88 0.17
CA ARG A 80 6.95 -12.20 0.41
C ARG A 80 6.42 -12.85 1.68
N ALA A 81 6.25 -12.07 2.76
CA ALA A 81 5.74 -12.53 4.04
C ALA A 81 4.21 -12.55 4.12
N LEU A 82 3.47 -12.01 3.13
CA LEU A 82 2.03 -11.72 3.21
C LEU A 82 1.67 -10.96 4.48
N ALA A 83 2.44 -9.93 4.82
CA ALA A 83 2.32 -9.20 6.07
C ALA A 83 0.91 -8.59 6.25
N PRO A 84 0.11 -9.06 7.23
CA PRO A 84 -1.27 -8.66 7.37
C PRO A 84 -1.40 -7.40 8.23
N VAL A 85 -0.91 -6.29 7.69
CA VAL A 85 -0.88 -4.97 8.34
C VAL A 85 -1.31 -3.87 7.36
N PRO A 86 -1.80 -2.71 7.83
CA PRO A 86 -2.28 -1.61 7.00
C PRO A 86 -1.13 -0.81 6.37
N PHE A 87 -0.12 -1.50 5.81
CA PHE A 87 1.08 -0.85 5.28
C PHE A 87 0.78 -0.09 3.99
N SER A 88 0.12 -0.73 3.02
CA SER A 88 -0.16 -0.10 1.74
C SER A 88 -1.12 1.09 1.85
N SER A 89 -2.18 0.98 2.65
CA SER A 89 -3.12 2.08 2.86
C SER A 89 -2.48 3.28 3.54
N THR A 90 -1.60 3.03 4.51
CA THR A 90 -0.97 4.06 5.32
C THR A 90 0.27 4.66 4.64
N VAL A 91 1.20 3.80 4.19
CA VAL A 91 2.51 4.25 3.68
C VAL A 91 2.44 4.60 2.20
N TYR A 92 1.86 3.71 1.33
CA TYR A 92 1.86 3.95 -0.12
C TYR A 92 0.81 4.96 -0.57
N LEU A 93 -0.28 5.13 0.20
CA LEU A 93 -1.38 6.01 -0.19
C LEU A 93 -1.46 7.26 0.69
N ALA A 94 -1.72 7.10 1.99
CA ALA A 94 -2.00 8.25 2.84
C ALA A 94 -0.75 9.11 3.13
N ALA A 95 0.39 8.49 3.43
CA ALA A 95 1.63 9.24 3.66
C ALA A 95 2.10 9.96 2.39
N GLU A 96 2.06 9.28 1.23
CA GLU A 96 2.43 9.88 -0.06
C GLU A 96 1.52 11.06 -0.42
N ALA A 97 0.20 10.94 -0.20
CA ALA A 97 -0.73 12.04 -0.42
C ALA A 97 -0.42 13.26 0.47
N ILE A 98 -0.05 13.04 1.74
CA ILE A 98 0.34 14.12 2.65
C ILE A 98 1.70 14.71 2.25
N LEU A 99 2.67 13.89 1.87
CA LEU A 99 3.97 14.36 1.38
C LEU A 99 3.83 15.23 0.14
N LEU A 100 2.99 14.81 -0.81
CA LEU A 100 2.75 15.50 -2.07
C LEU A 100 1.99 16.82 -1.87
N ALA A 101 0.91 16.80 -1.12
CA ALA A 101 -0.10 17.88 -1.13
C ALA A 101 -0.36 18.53 0.24
N GLY A 102 0.15 17.95 1.34
CA GLY A 102 -0.11 18.45 2.69
C GLY A 102 0.54 19.80 2.98
N SER A 103 -0.18 20.64 3.71
CA SER A 103 0.40 21.85 4.32
C SER A 103 1.46 21.47 5.37
N GLU A 104 2.34 22.39 5.71
CA GLU A 104 3.34 22.16 6.77
C GLU A 104 2.71 21.70 8.09
N ALA A 105 1.55 22.26 8.44
CA ALA A 105 0.83 21.87 9.65
C ALA A 105 0.35 20.42 9.57
N GLN A 106 -0.19 19.99 8.42
CA GLN A 106 -0.65 18.63 8.18
C GLN A 106 0.51 17.64 8.17
N LYS A 107 1.63 17.97 7.50
CA LYS A 107 2.85 17.15 7.47
C LYS A 107 3.40 16.95 8.88
N ARG A 108 3.56 18.02 9.66
CA ARG A 108 4.06 17.98 11.04
C ARG A 108 3.12 17.25 12.01
N LYS A 109 1.82 17.23 11.74
CA LYS A 109 0.85 16.51 12.56
C LYS A 109 0.86 15.00 12.27
N TRP A 110 0.77 14.62 11.00
CA TRP A 110 0.45 13.24 10.65
C TRP A 110 1.65 12.37 10.30
N LEU A 111 2.69 12.91 9.63
CA LEU A 111 3.82 12.09 9.21
C LEU A 111 4.62 11.48 10.38
N PRO A 112 4.87 12.20 11.50
CA PRO A 112 5.52 11.58 12.66
C PRO A 112 4.69 10.46 13.28
N LEU A 113 3.37 10.60 13.33
CA LEU A 113 2.46 9.59 13.86
C LEU A 113 2.40 8.34 12.95
N ILE A 114 2.54 8.53 11.63
CA ILE A 114 2.68 7.41 10.69
C ILE A 114 4.02 6.71 10.92
N ALA A 115 5.12 7.45 10.96
CA ALA A 115 6.46 6.87 11.11
C ALA A 115 6.60 6.08 12.42
N SER A 116 5.98 6.55 13.52
CA SER A 116 5.95 5.85 14.81
C SER A 116 4.92 4.71 14.87
N GLY A 117 4.04 4.57 13.87
CA GLY A 117 2.96 3.59 13.88
C GLY A 117 1.77 3.93 14.78
N GLU A 118 1.72 5.16 15.32
CA GLU A 118 0.64 5.64 16.18
C GLU A 118 -0.62 6.02 15.40
N ALA A 119 -0.50 6.32 14.08
CA ALA A 119 -1.63 6.61 13.22
C ALA A 119 -1.64 5.71 11.98
N ILE A 120 -2.83 5.20 11.67
CA ILE A 120 -3.16 4.47 10.44
C ILE A 120 -3.92 5.42 9.53
N GLY A 121 -3.43 5.61 8.31
CA GLY A 121 -4.06 6.42 7.29
C GLY A 121 -4.67 5.60 6.17
N THR A 122 -5.60 6.19 5.42
CA THR A 122 -6.19 5.57 4.23
C THR A 122 -6.52 6.60 3.15
N LEU A 123 -6.75 6.11 1.92
CA LEU A 123 -7.28 6.88 0.80
C LEU A 123 -8.70 6.43 0.46
N ALA A 124 -9.68 7.30 0.68
CA ALA A 124 -11.09 7.08 0.39
C ALA A 124 -11.43 7.66 -1.00
N LEU A 125 -11.23 6.85 -2.04
CA LEU A 125 -11.41 7.23 -3.44
C LEU A 125 -12.73 6.69 -4.04
N PHE A 126 -12.99 5.40 -3.85
CA PHE A 126 -14.08 4.67 -4.52
C PHE A 126 -15.46 4.96 -3.94
N GLU A 127 -16.50 4.94 -4.82
CA GLU A 127 -17.92 5.10 -4.47
C GLU A 127 -18.78 3.94 -5.01
N GLY A 128 -18.20 2.75 -5.10
CA GLY A 128 -18.87 1.55 -5.58
C GLY A 128 -18.02 0.77 -6.57
N LYS A 129 -18.67 0.15 -7.54
CA LYS A 129 -18.03 -0.69 -8.57
C LYS A 129 -17.42 0.18 -9.67
N GLY A 130 -16.37 -0.33 -10.31
CA GLY A 130 -15.70 0.28 -11.46
C GLY A 130 -14.34 0.86 -11.13
N ASN A 131 -13.67 1.35 -12.16
CA ASN A 131 -12.37 2.01 -12.00
C ASN A 131 -12.55 3.43 -11.46
N PRO A 132 -11.62 3.93 -10.66
CA PRO A 132 -11.67 5.30 -10.20
C PRO A 132 -11.49 6.24 -11.41
N SER A 133 -12.32 7.27 -11.45
CA SER A 133 -12.21 8.34 -12.45
C SER A 133 -12.85 9.61 -11.87
N PRO A 134 -12.52 10.78 -12.40
CA PRO A 134 -13.16 12.04 -11.96
C PRO A 134 -14.68 11.99 -12.02
N GLN A 135 -15.23 11.33 -13.05
CA GLN A 135 -16.66 11.19 -13.24
C GLN A 135 -17.32 10.22 -12.25
N ALA A 136 -16.56 9.25 -11.73
CA ALA A 136 -17.02 8.29 -10.73
C ALA A 136 -17.10 8.90 -9.33
N ILE A 137 -16.36 9.99 -9.06
CA ILE A 137 -16.37 10.68 -7.77
C ILE A 137 -17.56 11.62 -7.72
N ARG A 138 -18.53 11.33 -6.86
CA ARG A 138 -19.79 12.06 -6.70
C ARG A 138 -19.99 12.67 -5.33
N LEU A 139 -19.24 12.20 -4.30
CA LEU A 139 -19.33 12.72 -2.94
C LEU A 139 -19.10 14.23 -2.95
N PRO A 140 -20.13 15.06 -2.60
CA PRO A 140 -20.02 16.50 -2.64
C PRO A 140 -19.21 17.02 -1.44
N ALA A 141 -18.42 18.05 -1.70
CA ALA A 141 -17.85 18.91 -0.67
C ALA A 141 -18.54 20.28 -0.70
N SER A 142 -19.17 20.65 0.39
CA SER A 142 -19.75 22.01 0.56
C SER A 142 -18.85 22.80 1.50
N GLY A 143 -17.97 23.61 0.93
CA GLY A 143 -16.84 24.15 1.68
C GLY A 143 -15.99 23.02 2.26
N ASN A 144 -15.81 23.00 3.58
CA ASN A 144 -15.05 21.98 4.28
C ASN A 144 -15.94 20.91 4.95
N ILE A 145 -17.16 20.71 4.45
CA ILE A 145 -18.10 19.72 4.97
C ILE A 145 -18.36 18.63 3.93
N LEU A 146 -18.19 17.39 4.34
CA LEU A 146 -18.45 16.21 3.53
C LEU A 146 -19.72 15.50 3.98
N ASN A 147 -20.54 15.08 2.99
CA ASN A 147 -21.72 14.26 3.19
C ASN A 147 -21.81 13.20 2.09
N GLY A 148 -21.90 11.92 2.46
CA GLY A 148 -22.01 10.81 1.52
C GLY A 148 -21.21 9.58 1.93
N VAL A 149 -20.93 8.70 0.99
CA VAL A 149 -20.34 7.38 1.26
C VAL A 149 -19.15 7.12 0.34
N LYS A 150 -18.08 6.57 0.89
CA LYS A 150 -16.94 5.99 0.15
C LYS A 150 -16.85 4.49 0.42
N LYS A 151 -16.71 3.69 -0.64
CA LYS A 151 -16.52 2.24 -0.59
C LYS A 151 -16.08 1.64 -1.93
N PRO A 152 -15.17 0.62 -1.94
CA PRO A 152 -14.42 0.15 -0.78
C PRO A 152 -13.31 1.14 -0.39
N VAL A 153 -12.96 1.18 0.89
CA VAL A 153 -11.86 2.00 1.42
C VAL A 153 -10.87 1.05 2.11
N PRO A 154 -9.61 0.97 1.63
CA PRO A 154 -8.60 0.10 2.23
C PRO A 154 -8.38 0.44 3.69
N ASP A 155 -8.44 -0.55 4.57
CA ASP A 155 -8.24 -0.44 6.01
C ASP A 155 -9.06 0.65 6.73
N GLY A 156 -10.11 1.18 6.08
CA GLY A 156 -10.90 2.30 6.56
C GLY A 156 -11.59 2.06 7.91
N ALA A 157 -11.85 0.79 8.28
CA ALA A 157 -12.46 0.45 9.57
C ALA A 157 -11.50 0.60 10.77
N ILE A 158 -10.20 0.64 10.52
CA ILE A 158 -9.15 0.76 11.54
C ILE A 158 -8.35 2.06 11.40
N ALA A 159 -8.65 2.88 10.39
CA ALA A 159 -7.94 4.11 10.12
C ALA A 159 -8.24 5.21 11.14
N ASP A 160 -7.22 5.99 11.47
CA ASP A 160 -7.32 7.17 12.33
C ASP A 160 -7.71 8.41 11.53
N PHE A 161 -7.25 8.47 10.28
CA PHE A 161 -7.59 9.55 9.35
C PHE A 161 -7.73 9.01 7.92
N ALA A 162 -8.43 9.76 7.08
CA ALA A 162 -8.61 9.45 5.67
C ALA A 162 -8.28 10.66 4.78
N ILE A 163 -7.62 10.40 3.67
CA ILE A 163 -7.58 11.31 2.53
C ILE A 163 -8.80 11.00 1.67
N VAL A 164 -9.67 11.97 1.46
CA VAL A 164 -10.96 11.79 0.79
C VAL A 164 -10.99 12.60 -0.50
N ALA A 165 -11.18 11.93 -1.63
CA ALA A 165 -11.44 12.60 -2.88
C ALA A 165 -12.93 13.01 -2.94
N ALA A 166 -13.21 14.29 -3.12
CA ALA A 166 -14.57 14.81 -3.16
C ALA A 166 -14.78 15.82 -4.30
N ARG A 167 -16.02 16.00 -4.70
CA ARG A 167 -16.41 16.90 -5.78
C ARG A 167 -16.68 18.30 -5.24
N THR A 168 -15.94 19.29 -5.73
CA THR A 168 -16.07 20.71 -5.40
C THR A 168 -16.61 21.55 -6.55
N GLY A 169 -16.69 20.99 -7.76
CA GLY A 169 -17.23 21.64 -8.96
C GLY A 169 -18.31 20.84 -9.64
N SER A 170 -18.92 21.42 -10.70
CA SER A 170 -20.04 20.83 -11.43
C SER A 170 -19.84 20.77 -12.94
N THR A 171 -18.61 20.97 -13.41
CA THR A 171 -18.30 21.03 -14.86
C THR A 171 -18.11 19.65 -15.50
N GLY A 172 -18.00 18.59 -14.71
CA GLY A 172 -17.69 17.23 -15.15
C GLY A 172 -16.22 17.00 -15.51
N ARG A 173 -15.34 17.96 -15.18
CA ARG A 173 -13.89 17.93 -15.47
C ARG A 173 -13.11 17.42 -14.27
N ASP A 174 -11.86 17.08 -14.48
CA ASP A 174 -10.91 16.67 -13.45
C ASP A 174 -10.73 17.76 -12.38
N SER A 175 -10.80 19.04 -12.80
CA SER A 175 -10.75 20.20 -11.91
C SER A 175 -11.94 20.37 -10.96
N ASP A 176 -12.94 19.49 -11.06
CA ASP A 176 -14.03 19.44 -10.07
C ASP A 176 -13.65 18.63 -8.82
N ILE A 177 -12.52 17.90 -8.85
CA ILE A 177 -12.11 17.01 -7.77
C ILE A 177 -11.07 17.70 -6.91
N SER A 178 -11.27 17.62 -5.59
CA SER A 178 -10.35 18.11 -4.57
C SER A 178 -10.11 17.03 -3.53
N LEU A 179 -8.96 17.12 -2.84
CA LEU A 179 -8.65 16.23 -1.74
C LEU A 179 -8.91 16.91 -0.40
N PHE A 180 -9.35 16.11 0.54
CA PHE A 180 -9.62 16.53 1.91
C PHE A 180 -9.00 15.53 2.89
N LEU A 181 -8.41 16.05 3.95
CA LEU A 181 -7.97 15.27 5.10
C LEU A 181 -9.08 15.27 6.14
N VAL A 182 -9.48 14.09 6.59
CA VAL A 182 -10.51 13.87 7.59
C VAL A 182 -9.91 13.12 8.77
N ASP A 183 -10.00 13.69 9.95
CA ASP A 183 -9.72 13.00 11.21
C ASP A 183 -10.97 12.17 11.57
N ILE A 184 -10.89 10.85 11.41
CA ILE A 184 -12.03 9.95 11.63
C ILE A 184 -12.48 9.97 13.08
N LYS A 185 -11.53 10.15 14.00
CA LYS A 185 -11.81 10.16 15.46
C LYS A 185 -12.47 11.47 15.93
N ALA A 186 -12.37 12.53 15.14
CA ALA A 186 -13.02 13.81 15.49
C ALA A 186 -14.55 13.78 15.34
N GLY A 187 -15.09 12.71 14.75
CA GLY A 187 -16.54 12.50 14.59
C GLY A 187 -17.05 12.88 13.20
N GLY A 188 -18.33 12.55 12.94
CA GLY A 188 -18.96 12.76 11.62
C GLY A 188 -18.66 11.66 10.60
N VAL A 189 -17.90 10.62 10.97
CA VAL A 189 -17.61 9.45 10.13
C VAL A 189 -18.10 8.19 10.84
N ASP A 190 -18.88 7.38 10.11
CA ASP A 190 -19.21 6.01 10.50
C ASP A 190 -18.45 5.04 9.61
N ALA A 191 -17.64 4.18 10.21
CA ALA A 191 -16.76 3.24 9.53
C ALA A 191 -17.25 1.81 9.74
N LYS A 192 -17.63 1.13 8.65
CA LYS A 192 -18.13 -0.24 8.68
C LYS A 192 -17.23 -1.15 7.86
N ALA A 193 -16.68 -2.20 8.50
CA ALA A 193 -15.92 -3.22 7.79
C ALA A 193 -16.77 -3.94 6.74
N LEU A 194 -16.18 -4.21 5.59
CA LEU A 194 -16.76 -4.96 4.48
C LEU A 194 -16.13 -6.35 4.42
N THR A 195 -16.93 -7.36 4.09
CA THR A 195 -16.43 -8.68 3.72
C THR A 195 -15.85 -8.62 2.32
N ASN A 196 -14.62 -9.08 2.14
CA ASN A 196 -13.96 -9.15 0.85
C ASN A 196 -13.37 -10.54 0.60
N VAL A 197 -12.81 -10.76 -0.60
CA VAL A 197 -12.24 -12.05 -1.02
C VAL A 197 -10.89 -12.31 -0.33
N ASP A 198 -10.11 -11.23 -0.12
CA ASP A 198 -8.83 -11.29 0.59
C ASP A 198 -8.97 -10.64 1.99
N PRO A 199 -9.25 -11.43 3.04
CA PRO A 199 -9.39 -10.89 4.39
C PRO A 199 -8.06 -10.51 5.05
N SER A 200 -6.91 -10.73 4.41
CA SER A 200 -5.61 -10.26 4.93
C SER A 200 -5.47 -8.74 4.87
N ARG A 201 -6.29 -8.07 4.03
CA ARG A 201 -6.35 -6.62 3.86
C ARG A 201 -7.78 -6.13 4.04
N GLY A 202 -8.00 -5.33 5.07
CA GLY A 202 -9.31 -4.83 5.43
C GLY A 202 -9.89 -3.91 4.35
N GLN A 203 -11.21 -3.95 4.18
CA GLN A 203 -11.97 -3.00 3.37
C GLN A 203 -13.11 -2.45 4.20
N ALA A 204 -13.48 -1.20 3.97
CA ALA A 204 -14.56 -0.55 4.70
C ALA A 204 -15.49 0.29 3.81
N GLU A 205 -16.67 0.55 4.34
CA GLU A 205 -17.54 1.64 3.94
C GLU A 205 -17.38 2.77 4.94
N LEU A 206 -17.04 3.97 4.49
CA LEU A 206 -17.00 5.19 5.27
C LEU A 206 -18.21 6.07 4.91
N THR A 207 -19.06 6.33 5.89
CA THR A 207 -20.21 7.23 5.76
C THR A 207 -19.92 8.55 6.46
N PHE A 208 -19.93 9.64 5.70
CA PHE A 208 -19.69 11.01 6.17
C PHE A 208 -21.02 11.71 6.44
N LYS A 209 -21.20 12.28 7.64
CA LYS A 209 -22.42 13.00 8.07
C LYS A 209 -22.03 14.34 8.66
N ASN A 210 -22.20 15.41 7.88
CA ASN A 210 -21.73 16.74 8.25
C ASN A 210 -20.29 16.75 8.77
N CYS A 211 -19.46 15.92 8.13
CA CYS A 211 -18.10 15.68 8.55
C CYS A 211 -17.21 16.87 8.19
N LYS A 212 -16.55 17.44 9.19
CA LYS A 212 -15.54 18.49 8.97
C LYS A 212 -14.29 17.87 8.35
N ALA A 213 -13.77 18.52 7.33
CA ALA A 213 -12.60 18.10 6.58
C ALA A 213 -11.66 19.29 6.37
N GLU A 214 -10.38 19.03 6.27
CA GLU A 214 -9.37 20.04 5.94
C GLU A 214 -8.97 19.86 4.47
N PRO A 215 -8.93 20.93 3.65
CA PRO A 215 -8.39 20.80 2.28
C PRO A 215 -6.97 20.26 2.30
N LEU A 216 -6.68 19.33 1.39
CA LEU A 216 -5.34 18.80 1.16
C LEU A 216 -4.89 19.24 -0.24
N GLY A 217 -3.95 20.16 -0.30
CA GLY A 217 -3.54 20.81 -1.54
C GLY A 217 -4.54 21.82 -2.11
N PRO A 218 -4.29 22.35 -3.33
CA PRO A 218 -5.18 23.30 -3.98
C PRO A 218 -6.52 22.69 -4.39
N VAL A 219 -7.57 23.48 -4.29
CA VAL A 219 -8.90 23.09 -4.75
C VAL A 219 -8.90 22.90 -6.28
N GLY A 220 -9.47 21.81 -6.74
CA GLY A 220 -9.55 21.48 -8.17
C GLY A 220 -8.35 20.69 -8.73
N GLU A 221 -7.31 20.46 -7.95
CA GLU A 221 -6.14 19.67 -8.36
C GLU A 221 -6.14 18.23 -7.80
N GLY A 222 -7.22 17.86 -7.12
CA GLY A 222 -7.30 16.58 -6.40
C GLY A 222 -7.12 15.35 -7.30
N TRP A 223 -7.62 15.38 -8.53
CA TRP A 223 -7.47 14.24 -9.43
C TRP A 223 -6.02 14.05 -9.88
N SER A 224 -5.32 15.12 -10.23
CA SER A 224 -3.90 15.07 -10.60
C SER A 224 -3.05 14.50 -9.45
N MET A 225 -3.33 14.93 -8.21
CA MET A 225 -2.62 14.42 -7.02
C MET A 225 -2.93 12.95 -6.78
N VAL A 226 -4.20 12.53 -6.88
CA VAL A 226 -4.59 11.11 -6.76
C VAL A 226 -3.88 10.26 -7.80
N SER A 227 -3.82 10.70 -9.05
CA SER A 227 -3.14 9.96 -10.12
C SER A 227 -1.67 9.74 -9.77
N GLN A 228 -0.95 10.77 -9.34
CA GLN A 228 0.46 10.66 -8.94
C GLN A 228 0.66 9.69 -7.77
N VAL A 229 -0.21 9.75 -6.75
CA VAL A 229 -0.16 8.80 -5.62
C VAL A 229 -0.43 7.37 -6.07
N LEU A 230 -1.39 7.16 -6.98
CA LEU A 230 -1.72 5.83 -7.49
C LEU A 230 -0.60 5.26 -8.38
N ASP A 231 0.04 6.08 -9.20
CA ASP A 231 1.18 5.66 -10.04
C ASP A 231 2.34 5.18 -9.16
N GLY A 232 2.70 5.95 -8.12
CA GLY A 232 3.71 5.53 -7.14
C GLY A 232 3.31 4.27 -6.37
N ALA A 233 2.07 4.20 -5.92
CA ALA A 233 1.55 3.04 -5.21
C ALA A 233 1.52 1.77 -6.10
N ALA A 234 1.28 1.91 -7.41
CA ALA A 234 1.31 0.80 -8.34
C ALA A 234 2.69 0.13 -8.40
N VAL A 235 3.77 0.92 -8.42
CA VAL A 235 5.15 0.41 -8.36
C VAL A 235 5.39 -0.36 -7.07
N LEU A 236 4.99 0.21 -5.92
CA LEU A 236 5.18 -0.44 -4.61
C LEU A 236 4.39 -1.74 -4.47
N ILE A 237 3.15 -1.78 -4.97
CA ILE A 237 2.34 -3.00 -5.03
C ILE A 237 2.94 -4.03 -6.00
N ALA A 238 3.53 -3.61 -7.12
CA ALA A 238 4.24 -4.52 -8.02
C ALA A 238 5.41 -5.22 -7.32
N PHE A 239 6.16 -4.52 -6.46
CA PHE A 239 7.20 -5.14 -5.62
C PHE A 239 6.62 -6.14 -4.63
N GLU A 240 5.50 -5.84 -3.95
CA GLU A 240 4.83 -6.83 -3.10
C GLU A 240 4.44 -8.08 -3.89
N GLN A 241 3.89 -7.91 -5.10
CA GLN A 241 3.51 -9.04 -5.95
C GLN A 241 4.72 -9.88 -6.38
N VAL A 242 5.83 -9.24 -6.72
CA VAL A 242 7.10 -9.93 -7.03
C VAL A 242 7.60 -10.73 -5.84
N GLY A 243 7.61 -10.15 -4.64
CA GLY A 243 8.00 -10.85 -3.41
C GLY A 243 7.13 -12.08 -3.13
N GLY A 244 5.82 -11.95 -3.30
CA GLY A 244 4.85 -13.06 -3.17
C GLY A 244 5.05 -14.14 -4.23
N ALA A 245 5.27 -13.75 -5.49
CA ALA A 245 5.51 -14.67 -6.61
C ALA A 245 6.79 -15.49 -6.40
N ASP A 246 7.89 -14.85 -5.99
CA ASP A 246 9.14 -15.53 -5.67
C ASP A 246 8.97 -16.54 -4.53
N ARG A 247 8.25 -16.16 -3.48
CA ARG A 247 8.00 -17.07 -2.38
C ARG A 247 7.17 -18.27 -2.80
N ALA A 248 6.15 -18.06 -3.62
CA ALA A 248 5.34 -19.14 -4.17
C ALA A 248 6.16 -20.10 -5.05
N LEU A 249 7.06 -19.55 -5.89
CA LEU A 249 7.98 -20.34 -6.71
C LEU A 249 8.94 -21.16 -5.84
N GLU A 250 9.55 -20.57 -4.81
CA GLU A 250 10.43 -21.29 -3.88
C GLU A 250 9.69 -22.45 -3.20
N MET A 251 8.50 -22.18 -2.66
CA MET A 251 7.69 -23.22 -2.01
C MET A 251 7.33 -24.35 -2.98
N GLY A 252 6.96 -24.00 -4.22
CA GLY A 252 6.65 -24.98 -5.27
C GLY A 252 7.88 -25.84 -5.64
N ARG A 253 9.03 -25.19 -5.80
CA ARG A 253 10.33 -25.89 -6.07
C ARG A 253 10.70 -26.84 -4.93
N ASP A 254 10.69 -26.35 -3.71
CA ASP A 254 11.10 -27.11 -2.53
C ASP A 254 10.17 -28.33 -2.33
N TYR A 255 8.87 -28.13 -2.44
CA TYR A 255 7.89 -29.22 -2.42
C TYR A 255 8.13 -30.23 -3.55
N ALA A 256 8.46 -29.77 -4.75
CA ALA A 256 8.73 -30.66 -5.88
C ALA A 256 10.02 -31.49 -5.71
N LEU A 257 11.00 -30.99 -4.92
CA LEU A 257 12.20 -31.74 -4.58
C LEU A 257 11.96 -32.80 -3.50
N ASP A 258 11.07 -32.51 -2.55
CA ASP A 258 10.82 -33.38 -1.39
C ASP A 258 9.71 -34.42 -1.66
N ARG A 259 8.67 -34.08 -2.42
CA ARG A 259 7.52 -34.95 -2.65
C ARG A 259 7.89 -36.10 -3.57
N ILE A 260 7.77 -37.33 -3.07
CA ILE A 260 7.96 -38.56 -3.84
C ILE A 260 6.66 -39.04 -4.45
N ALA A 261 6.66 -39.34 -5.76
CA ALA A 261 5.61 -40.07 -6.47
C ALA A 261 6.27 -40.93 -7.54
N PHE A 262 5.73 -42.14 -7.77
CA PHE A 262 6.28 -43.11 -8.70
C PHE A 262 7.78 -43.41 -8.44
N GLY A 263 8.18 -43.49 -7.17
CA GLY A 263 9.52 -43.88 -6.75
C GLY A 263 10.59 -42.82 -6.87
N ARG A 264 10.25 -41.56 -7.20
CA ARG A 264 11.22 -40.44 -7.33
C ARG A 264 10.58 -39.08 -7.00
N PRO A 265 11.40 -38.03 -6.71
CA PRO A 265 10.87 -36.67 -6.52
C PRO A 265 10.05 -36.20 -7.71
N ILE A 266 8.89 -35.54 -7.44
CA ILE A 266 8.01 -35.06 -8.52
C ILE A 266 8.68 -34.01 -9.41
N GLY A 267 9.64 -33.25 -8.87
CA GLY A 267 10.48 -32.30 -9.63
C GLY A 267 11.37 -32.97 -10.69
N SER A 268 11.51 -34.31 -10.67
CA SER A 268 12.23 -35.05 -11.71
C SER A 268 11.41 -35.22 -13.01
N PHE A 269 10.09 -35.03 -12.97
CA PHE A 269 9.22 -35.13 -14.16
C PHE A 269 9.26 -33.84 -14.96
N GLN A 270 9.38 -33.96 -16.31
CA GLN A 270 9.50 -32.80 -17.19
C GLN A 270 8.31 -31.81 -17.05
N ALA A 271 7.09 -32.30 -16.93
CA ALA A 271 5.91 -31.46 -16.79
C ALA A 271 6.02 -30.51 -15.58
N VAL A 272 6.47 -31.02 -14.44
CA VAL A 272 6.68 -30.20 -13.24
C VAL A 272 7.84 -29.22 -13.40
N LYS A 273 8.97 -29.69 -14.00
CA LYS A 273 10.12 -28.81 -14.32
C LYS A 273 9.73 -27.65 -15.23
N HIS A 274 8.97 -27.91 -16.28
CA HIS A 274 8.55 -26.88 -17.23
C HIS A 274 7.63 -25.85 -16.55
N MET A 275 6.65 -26.28 -15.74
CA MET A 275 5.81 -25.35 -14.98
C MET A 275 6.64 -24.45 -14.04
N LEU A 276 7.61 -25.01 -13.33
CA LEU A 276 8.50 -24.22 -12.46
C LEU A 276 9.42 -23.28 -13.28
N ALA A 277 9.88 -23.69 -14.44
CA ALA A 277 10.66 -22.85 -15.36
C ALA A 277 9.82 -21.68 -15.88
N ASP A 278 8.56 -21.91 -16.28
CA ASP A 278 7.66 -20.86 -16.74
C ASP A 278 7.34 -19.85 -15.61
N MET A 279 7.11 -20.35 -14.38
CA MET A 279 6.96 -19.49 -13.20
C MET A 279 8.22 -18.64 -12.95
N TYR A 280 9.41 -19.23 -13.05
CA TYR A 280 10.68 -18.51 -12.88
C TYR A 280 10.87 -17.40 -13.92
N VAL A 281 10.62 -17.71 -15.19
CA VAL A 281 10.71 -16.72 -16.28
C VAL A 281 9.72 -15.57 -16.03
N SER A 282 8.46 -15.88 -15.69
CA SER A 282 7.44 -14.87 -15.43
C SER A 282 7.79 -13.98 -14.22
N ALA A 283 8.26 -14.56 -13.12
CA ALA A 283 8.68 -13.81 -11.95
C ALA A 283 9.90 -12.91 -12.24
N THR A 284 10.87 -13.41 -13.04
CA THR A 284 12.05 -12.65 -13.43
C THR A 284 11.68 -11.45 -14.32
N LEU A 285 10.78 -11.63 -15.27
CA LEU A 285 10.28 -10.55 -16.13
C LEU A 285 9.52 -9.50 -15.31
N ALA A 286 8.63 -9.94 -14.40
CA ALA A 286 7.90 -9.05 -13.50
C ALA A 286 8.86 -8.22 -12.64
N ARG A 287 9.90 -8.84 -12.09
CA ARG A 287 10.96 -8.17 -11.33
C ARG A 287 11.68 -7.11 -12.15
N SER A 288 12.07 -7.44 -13.39
CA SER A 288 12.73 -6.47 -14.28
C SER A 288 11.87 -5.24 -14.54
N ASN A 289 10.56 -5.43 -14.77
CA ASN A 289 9.64 -4.31 -14.96
C ASN A 289 9.48 -3.49 -13.66
N SER A 290 9.40 -4.16 -12.51
CA SER A 290 9.31 -3.46 -11.21
C SER A 290 10.57 -2.63 -10.94
N TYR A 291 11.76 -3.09 -11.32
CA TYR A 291 13.01 -2.32 -11.17
C TYR A 291 13.02 -1.06 -12.04
N TYR A 292 12.46 -1.14 -13.26
CA TYR A 292 12.26 0.05 -14.09
C TYR A 292 11.28 1.02 -13.44
N GLY A 293 10.16 0.52 -12.90
CA GLY A 293 9.21 1.32 -12.14
C GLY A 293 9.83 1.98 -10.90
N ALA A 294 10.69 1.26 -10.14
CA ALA A 294 11.41 1.82 -9.00
C ALA A 294 12.34 2.98 -9.40
N TRP A 295 13.05 2.82 -10.52
CA TRP A 295 13.85 3.91 -11.08
C TRP A 295 12.98 5.12 -11.46
N ALA A 296 11.88 4.90 -12.19
CA ALA A 296 10.96 5.96 -12.58
C ALA A 296 10.37 6.70 -11.36
N LEU A 297 9.98 5.95 -10.31
CA LEU A 297 9.46 6.51 -9.07
C LEU A 297 10.53 7.33 -8.32
N SER A 298 11.75 6.79 -8.18
CA SER A 298 12.83 7.45 -7.43
C SER A 298 13.37 8.71 -8.11
N THR A 299 13.25 8.81 -9.43
CA THR A 299 13.70 9.96 -10.23
C THR A 299 12.58 10.89 -10.64
N SER A 300 11.33 10.62 -10.23
CA SER A 300 10.12 11.34 -10.69
C SER A 300 10.07 11.44 -12.21
N ALA A 301 10.42 10.34 -12.90
CA ALA A 301 10.48 10.30 -14.35
C ALA A 301 9.08 10.47 -14.98
N SER A 302 9.05 11.07 -16.19
CA SER A 302 7.81 11.26 -16.96
C SER A 302 7.14 9.96 -17.37
N GLU A 303 7.90 8.86 -17.37
CA GLU A 303 7.47 7.50 -17.71
C GLU A 303 6.74 6.79 -16.56
N LEU A 304 6.71 7.36 -15.36
CA LEU A 304 6.06 6.71 -14.20
C LEU A 304 4.60 6.30 -14.44
N PRO A 305 3.76 7.05 -15.18
CA PRO A 305 2.39 6.64 -15.48
C PRO A 305 2.25 5.50 -16.50
N GLU A 306 3.34 5.12 -17.23
CA GLU A 306 3.36 4.06 -18.25
C GLU A 306 3.56 2.66 -17.62
#